data_678cc4af26be916034b46e649077a0db
#
_entry.id   678cc4af26be916034b46e649077a0db
#
_cell.length_a   1.000
_cell.length_b   1.000
_cell.length_c   1.000
_cell.angle_alpha   90.00
_cell.angle_beta   90.00
_cell.angle_gamma   90.00
#
_symmetry.space_group_name_H-M   'P 1'
#
loop_
_entity.id
_entity.type
_entity.pdbx_description
1 polymer ?
#
loop_
_entity_poly.entity_id
_entity_poly.type
_entity_poly.pdbx_seq_one_letter_code
_entity_poly.pdbx_strand_id
1 'polypeptide(L)'
;MTDSTSSMTVNDQEIAERLAFLQLSPRDIDLLKTLHVELKGRHAEFIDDFYVQLQDFDATRNLLTDPVLVERLKRKQEAYFDSLTAGCYDLDYAKDRVNIGATHHRIGLKPQWYLGAYHYYLAWLLPRIQQQTSDQSACIDTIQAVIKVILFDIELAVDAYFHTDHEMLRLLAQVFQSNIEGVIITDIRRQILHVNNKVAAIAGYRNEDLIGQPVTLLLPAQERDAFISHWQGIKQGEPWQGESVLQHCQGKLFPAWINISGVKDETGVVTHFIVEFSDISAYRAAQQALSQRTEELARSNKELEQFAYVASHDLQEPLRMVASFTQLLSRRYRGKLDADADEFIHYAVDGATRMQTLINDLLSFSRIGSSKKPFGPVNLTTVLQRALANLHVAIEESGAKIIHDELPSTQGDVTQLTQLFQNFIGNAVKFRGELPPEIRIKVSDADKYWRFEIQDNGIGIAPEFFDRIFVIFQRLHTKEDYPGTGIGLSICKKIVERHGGQIEVKSEPAQGAAFIFTLLKTPTEETN
;
A
#
# COMPACT_ATOMS: atom_id res chain seq x y z
N MET A 1 16.58 -15.41 12.15
CA MET A 1 15.20 -15.88 11.92
C MET A 1 14.97 -16.93 12.99
N THR A 2 14.24 -16.58 14.01
CA THR A 2 13.92 -17.43 15.17
C THR A 2 12.94 -18.51 14.73
N ASP A 3 13.39 -19.76 14.82
CA ASP A 3 12.60 -20.97 14.63
C ASP A 3 11.45 -21.02 15.65
N SER A 4 10.28 -20.53 15.26
CA SER A 4 9.03 -20.81 15.96
C SER A 4 8.36 -22.01 15.29
N THR A 5 9.02 -23.15 15.30
CA THR A 5 8.36 -24.43 15.09
C THR A 5 7.64 -24.76 16.41
N SER A 6 6.30 -24.76 16.39
CA SER A 6 5.50 -25.42 17.43
C SER A 6 5.99 -26.86 17.56
N SER A 7 6.92 -27.08 18.47
CA SER A 7 7.45 -28.42 18.72
C SER A 7 6.36 -29.19 19.47
N MET A 8 6.04 -30.37 18.96
CA MET A 8 5.25 -31.37 19.72
C MET A 8 5.80 -31.41 21.15
N THR A 9 4.98 -31.02 22.13
CA THR A 9 5.39 -30.98 23.55
C THR A 9 5.16 -32.34 24.16
N VAL A 10 6.15 -33.20 24.04
CA VAL A 10 6.21 -34.45 24.82
C VAL A 10 6.53 -34.09 26.28
N ASN A 11 5.83 -34.69 27.23
CA ASN A 11 6.06 -34.50 28.67
C ASN A 11 6.45 -35.81 29.38
N ASP A 12 7.02 -35.70 30.59
CA ASP A 12 7.50 -36.86 31.35
C ASP A 12 6.42 -37.89 31.62
N GLN A 13 5.16 -37.50 31.84
CA GLN A 13 4.05 -38.42 32.07
C GLN A 13 3.77 -39.23 30.80
N GLU A 14 3.72 -38.62 29.64
CA GLU A 14 3.48 -39.28 28.35
C GLU A 14 4.59 -40.27 28.01
N ILE A 15 5.84 -39.92 28.29
CA ILE A 15 6.98 -40.84 28.13
C ILE A 15 6.83 -42.04 29.04
N ALA A 16 6.53 -41.81 30.31
CA ALA A 16 6.32 -42.89 31.25
C ALA A 16 5.18 -43.86 30.83
N GLU A 17 4.06 -43.33 30.31
CA GLU A 17 2.94 -44.12 29.80
C GLU A 17 3.37 -44.96 28.57
N ARG A 18 4.12 -44.40 27.62
CA ARG A 18 4.63 -45.11 26.42
C ARG A 18 5.61 -46.22 26.79
N LEU A 19 6.54 -45.93 27.68
CA LEU A 19 7.52 -46.92 28.16
C LEU A 19 6.82 -48.06 28.93
N ALA A 20 5.81 -47.74 29.73
CA ALA A 20 4.99 -48.74 30.45
C ALA A 20 4.17 -49.58 29.46
N PHE A 21 3.60 -49.01 28.40
CA PHE A 21 2.87 -49.74 27.37
C PHE A 21 3.77 -50.75 26.63
N LEU A 22 4.99 -50.35 26.32
CA LEU A 22 6.01 -51.22 25.73
C LEU A 22 6.61 -52.21 26.73
N GLN A 23 6.19 -52.15 28.01
CA GLN A 23 6.70 -52.99 29.09
C GLN A 23 8.24 -52.92 29.19
N LEU A 24 8.83 -51.74 29.01
CA LEU A 24 10.27 -51.56 29.18
C LEU A 24 10.61 -51.58 30.67
N SER A 25 11.20 -52.70 31.12
CA SER A 25 11.51 -52.92 32.53
C SER A 25 12.93 -52.45 32.91
N PRO A 26 13.23 -52.26 34.21
CA PRO A 26 14.62 -52.01 34.68
C PRO A 26 15.63 -53.06 34.22
N ARG A 27 15.19 -54.34 34.11
CA ARG A 27 16.01 -55.44 33.58
C ARG A 27 16.34 -55.22 32.09
N ASP A 28 15.38 -54.79 31.29
CA ASP A 28 15.65 -54.46 29.88
C ASP A 28 16.69 -53.34 29.77
N ILE A 29 16.58 -52.31 30.62
CA ILE A 29 17.53 -51.19 30.67
C ILE A 29 18.94 -51.65 31.03
N ASP A 30 19.08 -52.56 31.99
CA ASP A 30 20.40 -53.11 32.38
C ASP A 30 21.00 -53.98 31.27
N LEU A 31 20.20 -54.77 30.55
CA LEU A 31 20.62 -55.51 29.36
C LEU A 31 21.11 -54.60 28.26
N LEU A 32 20.40 -53.50 27.99
CA LEU A 32 20.78 -52.51 26.99
C LEU A 32 22.09 -51.79 27.37
N LYS A 33 22.28 -51.41 28.63
CA LYS A 33 23.54 -50.84 29.13
C LYS A 33 24.71 -51.80 28.97
N THR A 34 24.50 -53.08 29.24
CA THR A 34 25.52 -54.09 29.03
C THR A 34 25.90 -54.21 27.55
N LEU A 35 24.91 -54.27 26.69
CA LEU A 35 25.08 -54.28 25.24
C LEU A 35 25.77 -53.01 24.74
N HIS A 36 25.45 -51.86 25.31
CA HIS A 36 26.10 -50.57 24.96
C HIS A 36 27.60 -50.58 25.19
N VAL A 37 28.05 -51.10 26.34
CA VAL A 37 29.49 -51.22 26.66
C VAL A 37 30.21 -52.09 25.65
N GLU A 38 29.58 -53.15 25.22
CA GLU A 38 30.14 -54.13 24.28
C GLU A 38 30.18 -53.63 22.84
N LEU A 39 29.25 -52.77 22.46
CA LEU A 39 29.16 -52.19 21.11
C LEU A 39 29.97 -50.90 20.95
N LYS A 40 30.38 -50.29 22.05
CA LYS A 40 31.11 -49.00 22.05
C LYS A 40 32.31 -49.03 21.14
N GLY A 41 32.37 -48.11 20.17
CA GLY A 41 33.45 -47.98 19.18
C GLY A 41 33.42 -48.98 18.02
N ARG A 42 32.39 -49.85 17.93
CA ARG A 42 32.21 -50.81 16.82
C ARG A 42 31.17 -50.37 15.77
N HIS A 43 30.53 -49.26 15.99
CA HIS A 43 29.43 -48.80 15.11
C HIS A 43 29.93 -48.02 13.87
N ALA A 44 31.20 -47.66 13.78
CA ALA A 44 31.76 -46.93 12.62
C ALA A 44 31.58 -47.72 11.31
N GLU A 45 31.86 -49.04 11.33
CA GLU A 45 31.64 -49.89 10.16
C GLU A 45 30.16 -49.94 9.75
N PHE A 46 29.26 -50.04 10.74
CA PHE A 46 27.81 -50.02 10.48
C PHE A 46 27.38 -48.71 9.81
N ILE A 47 27.88 -47.59 10.29
CA ILE A 47 27.49 -46.28 9.77
C ILE A 47 27.94 -46.11 8.33
N ASP A 48 29.17 -46.55 8.01
CA ASP A 48 29.65 -46.46 6.63
C ASP A 48 28.80 -47.33 5.69
N ASP A 49 28.54 -48.58 6.05
CA ASP A 49 27.69 -49.50 5.29
C ASP A 49 26.27 -48.95 5.15
N PHE A 50 25.72 -48.36 6.20
CA PHE A 50 24.38 -47.77 6.22
C PHE A 50 24.27 -46.62 5.20
N TYR A 51 25.25 -45.71 5.17
CA TYR A 51 25.21 -44.61 4.20
C TYR A 51 25.47 -45.06 2.76
N VAL A 52 26.24 -46.14 2.54
CA VAL A 52 26.37 -46.78 1.22
C VAL A 52 24.99 -47.28 0.74
N GLN A 53 24.27 -48.01 1.60
CA GLN A 53 22.95 -48.53 1.28
C GLN A 53 21.90 -47.41 1.01
N LEU A 54 21.96 -46.30 1.71
CA LEU A 54 21.10 -45.17 1.47
C LEU A 54 21.34 -44.53 0.09
N GLN A 55 22.52 -44.64 -0.48
CA GLN A 55 22.86 -44.13 -1.80
C GLN A 55 22.32 -45.00 -2.96
N ASP A 56 21.88 -46.23 -2.69
CA ASP A 56 21.34 -47.12 -3.70
C ASP A 56 19.92 -46.72 -4.15
N PHE A 57 19.25 -45.90 -3.35
CA PHE A 57 17.87 -45.48 -3.61
C PHE A 57 17.79 -44.00 -3.99
N ASP A 58 17.14 -43.64 -5.10
CA ASP A 58 17.04 -42.26 -5.58
C ASP A 58 16.45 -41.28 -4.55
N ALA A 59 15.47 -41.75 -3.77
CA ALA A 59 14.79 -40.95 -2.77
C ALA A 59 15.72 -40.48 -1.63
N THR A 60 16.72 -41.29 -1.25
CA THR A 60 17.70 -40.97 -0.21
C THR A 60 18.95 -40.39 -0.81
N ARG A 61 19.41 -40.89 -1.98
CA ARG A 61 20.55 -40.38 -2.71
C ARG A 61 20.48 -38.88 -2.97
N ASN A 62 19.32 -38.39 -3.42
CA ASN A 62 19.10 -36.98 -3.73
C ASN A 62 19.24 -36.05 -2.51
N LEU A 63 19.08 -36.58 -1.31
CA LEU A 63 19.26 -35.85 -0.04
C LEU A 63 20.72 -35.86 0.46
N LEU A 64 21.58 -36.74 -0.08
CA LEU A 64 22.95 -37.01 0.36
C LEU A 64 23.99 -36.61 -0.69
N THR A 65 23.76 -35.52 -1.42
CA THR A 65 24.62 -35.07 -2.51
C THR A 65 25.86 -34.30 -2.07
N ASP A 66 25.86 -33.71 -0.88
CA ASP A 66 26.99 -32.95 -0.34
C ASP A 66 27.85 -33.83 0.58
N PRO A 67 29.13 -34.11 0.24
CA PRO A 67 30.02 -34.92 1.06
C PRO A 67 30.24 -34.35 2.47
N VAL A 68 30.28 -33.01 2.63
CA VAL A 68 30.46 -32.37 3.94
C VAL A 68 29.24 -32.59 4.82
N LEU A 69 28.05 -32.54 4.22
CA LEU A 69 26.79 -32.86 4.91
C LEU A 69 26.79 -34.32 5.35
N VAL A 70 27.17 -35.25 4.48
CA VAL A 70 27.23 -36.70 4.79
C VAL A 70 28.15 -36.97 5.98
N GLU A 71 29.35 -36.43 6.01
CA GLU A 71 30.28 -36.59 7.15
C GLU A 71 29.71 -36.04 8.47
N ARG A 72 29.01 -34.92 8.41
CA ARG A 72 28.30 -34.37 9.57
C ARG A 72 27.16 -35.27 10.04
N LEU A 73 26.41 -35.83 9.10
CA LEU A 73 25.32 -36.75 9.39
C LEU A 73 25.83 -38.08 9.96
N LYS A 74 26.95 -38.64 9.47
CA LYS A 74 27.57 -39.83 10.04
C LYS A 74 27.92 -39.65 11.53
N ARG A 75 28.49 -38.50 11.92
CA ARG A 75 28.78 -38.21 13.35
C ARG A 75 27.52 -38.12 14.20
N LYS A 76 26.46 -37.53 13.65
CA LYS A 76 25.14 -37.48 14.34
C LYS A 76 24.53 -38.87 14.47
N GLN A 77 24.72 -39.71 13.44
CA GLN A 77 24.23 -41.09 13.44
C GLN A 77 24.97 -41.94 14.48
N GLU A 78 26.25 -41.70 14.71
CA GLU A 78 27.04 -42.29 15.77
C GLU A 78 26.47 -41.98 17.15
N ALA A 79 26.22 -40.70 17.45
CA ALA A 79 25.60 -40.28 18.70
C ALA A 79 24.18 -40.84 18.87
N TYR A 80 23.41 -40.92 17.78
CA TYR A 80 22.09 -41.52 17.77
C TYR A 80 22.14 -43.01 18.12
N PHE A 81 23.03 -43.75 17.50
CA PHE A 81 23.21 -45.18 17.76
C PHE A 81 23.63 -45.45 19.22
N ASP A 82 24.56 -44.65 19.74
CA ASP A 82 24.98 -44.72 21.14
C ASP A 82 23.79 -44.50 22.08
N SER A 83 22.95 -43.49 21.82
CA SER A 83 21.80 -43.18 22.66
C SER A 83 20.75 -44.27 22.66
N LEU A 84 20.61 -45.04 21.56
CA LEU A 84 19.63 -46.13 21.44
C LEU A 84 19.87 -47.21 22.51
N THR A 85 21.11 -47.50 22.86
CA THR A 85 21.47 -48.55 23.82
C THR A 85 21.94 -48.01 25.18
N ALA A 86 22.04 -46.69 25.36
CA ALA A 86 22.56 -46.08 26.59
C ALA A 86 21.70 -46.31 27.85
N GLY A 87 20.46 -46.73 27.67
CA GLY A 87 19.54 -47.02 28.78
C GLY A 87 19.03 -45.77 29.50
N CYS A 88 19.01 -44.61 28.82
CA CYS A 88 18.44 -43.36 29.32
C CYS A 88 17.37 -42.88 28.33
N TYR A 89 16.11 -43.06 28.69
CA TYR A 89 14.94 -42.77 27.82
C TYR A 89 14.08 -41.71 28.47
N ASP A 90 14.68 -40.57 28.74
CA ASP A 90 14.08 -39.41 29.41
C ASP A 90 13.49 -38.41 28.40
N LEU A 91 13.08 -37.24 28.91
CA LEU A 91 12.50 -36.16 28.12
C LEU A 91 13.44 -35.63 27.03
N ASP A 92 14.75 -35.57 27.30
CA ASP A 92 15.73 -35.08 26.34
C ASP A 92 15.94 -36.09 25.20
N TYR A 93 15.95 -37.40 25.53
CA TYR A 93 15.93 -38.46 24.53
C TYR A 93 14.68 -38.36 23.62
N ALA A 94 13.51 -38.22 24.21
CA ALA A 94 12.25 -38.13 23.44
C ALA A 94 12.21 -36.88 22.54
N LYS A 95 12.63 -35.73 23.05
CA LYS A 95 12.74 -34.49 22.25
C LYS A 95 13.69 -34.64 21.06
N ASP A 96 14.82 -35.32 21.26
CA ASP A 96 15.78 -35.55 20.17
C ASP A 96 15.13 -36.42 19.06
N ARG A 97 14.40 -37.46 19.40
CA ARG A 97 13.67 -38.32 18.45
C ARG A 97 12.56 -37.59 17.68
N VAL A 98 11.77 -36.79 18.38
CA VAL A 98 10.75 -35.93 17.77
C VAL A 98 11.41 -34.93 16.79
N ASN A 99 12.51 -34.31 17.18
CA ASN A 99 13.27 -33.39 16.31
C ASN A 99 13.84 -34.08 15.06
N ILE A 100 14.31 -35.32 15.20
CA ILE A 100 14.77 -36.13 14.07
C ILE A 100 13.61 -36.40 13.12
N GLY A 101 12.46 -36.86 13.62
CA GLY A 101 11.26 -37.10 12.82
C GLY A 101 10.79 -35.84 12.08
N ALA A 102 10.67 -34.72 12.78
CA ALA A 102 10.32 -33.43 12.20
C ALA A 102 11.31 -32.93 11.14
N THR A 103 12.63 -33.20 11.35
CA THR A 103 13.66 -32.84 10.38
C THR A 103 13.54 -33.66 9.11
N HIS A 104 13.31 -34.98 9.22
CA HIS A 104 13.11 -35.87 8.08
C HIS A 104 11.85 -35.51 7.30
N HIS A 105 10.74 -35.17 7.98
CA HIS A 105 9.54 -34.65 7.35
C HIS A 105 9.83 -33.37 6.54
N ARG A 106 10.52 -32.40 7.13
CA ARG A 106 10.85 -31.11 6.52
C ARG A 106 11.69 -31.24 5.24
N ILE A 107 12.62 -32.20 5.19
CA ILE A 107 13.42 -32.47 3.98
C ILE A 107 12.69 -33.36 2.96
N GLY A 108 11.44 -33.72 3.21
CA GLY A 108 10.62 -34.52 2.29
C GLY A 108 10.95 -36.01 2.27
N LEU A 109 11.67 -36.53 3.27
CA LEU A 109 11.91 -37.97 3.40
C LEU A 109 10.60 -38.64 3.85
N LYS A 110 10.03 -39.51 3.00
CA LYS A 110 8.78 -40.22 3.31
C LYS A 110 8.98 -41.19 4.50
N PRO A 111 7.99 -41.39 5.37
CA PRO A 111 8.08 -42.26 6.56
C PRO A 111 8.58 -43.67 6.27
N GLN A 112 8.22 -44.22 5.10
CA GLN A 112 8.65 -45.57 4.69
C GLN A 112 10.18 -45.73 4.64
N TRP A 113 10.93 -44.69 4.24
CA TRP A 113 12.39 -44.72 4.17
C TRP A 113 13.00 -44.60 5.56
N TYR A 114 12.44 -43.76 6.41
CA TYR A 114 12.85 -43.61 7.80
C TYR A 114 12.64 -44.91 8.58
N LEU A 115 11.43 -45.50 8.49
CA LEU A 115 11.11 -46.77 9.13
C LEU A 115 11.94 -47.92 8.58
N GLY A 116 12.17 -47.93 7.25
CA GLY A 116 13.04 -48.95 6.62
C GLY A 116 14.46 -48.96 7.11
N ALA A 117 14.99 -47.80 7.55
CA ALA A 117 16.32 -47.69 8.09
C ALA A 117 16.54 -48.56 9.35
N TYR A 118 15.52 -48.77 10.17
CA TYR A 118 15.63 -49.65 11.37
C TYR A 118 15.89 -51.10 11.02
N HIS A 119 15.53 -51.54 9.81
CA HIS A 119 15.94 -52.87 9.34
C HIS A 119 17.45 -53.05 9.37
N TYR A 120 18.23 -52.05 8.92
CA TYR A 120 19.69 -52.14 8.91
C TYR A 120 20.27 -52.20 10.33
N TYR A 121 19.65 -51.45 11.28
CA TYR A 121 20.03 -51.53 12.70
C TYR A 121 19.83 -52.95 13.27
N LEU A 122 18.65 -53.52 13.03
CA LEU A 122 18.34 -54.86 13.48
C LEU A 122 19.23 -55.91 12.82
N ALA A 123 19.44 -55.82 11.51
CA ALA A 123 20.31 -56.73 10.76
C ALA A 123 21.75 -56.71 11.25
N TRP A 124 22.23 -55.55 11.73
CA TRP A 124 23.58 -55.44 12.30
C TRP A 124 23.65 -55.88 13.78
N LEU A 125 22.65 -55.57 14.59
CA LEU A 125 22.62 -55.84 16.03
C LEU A 125 22.34 -57.29 16.36
N LEU A 126 21.34 -57.93 15.74
CA LEU A 126 20.87 -59.26 16.13
C LEU A 126 21.96 -60.34 16.05
N PRO A 127 22.76 -60.47 14.98
CA PRO A 127 23.86 -61.47 14.94
C PRO A 127 24.90 -61.24 16.02
N ARG A 128 25.18 -59.97 16.38
CA ARG A 128 26.18 -59.66 17.41
C ARG A 128 25.69 -60.00 18.81
N ILE A 129 24.44 -59.78 19.12
CA ILE A 129 23.80 -60.20 20.36
C ILE A 129 23.90 -61.74 20.48
N GLN A 130 23.59 -62.48 19.41
CA GLN A 130 23.67 -63.93 19.37
C GLN A 130 25.11 -64.47 19.59
N GLN A 131 26.11 -63.80 19.05
CA GLN A 131 27.53 -64.23 19.20
C GLN A 131 28.08 -63.96 20.61
N GLN A 132 27.58 -62.96 21.30
CA GLN A 132 28.08 -62.53 22.60
C GLN A 132 27.40 -63.22 23.78
N THR A 133 26.20 -63.72 23.61
CA THR A 133 25.40 -64.26 24.68
C THR A 133 25.30 -65.79 24.56
N SER A 134 26.04 -66.53 25.44
CA SER A 134 26.03 -68.00 25.45
C SER A 134 24.73 -68.60 25.99
N ASP A 135 23.98 -67.86 26.80
CA ASP A 135 22.68 -68.27 27.34
C ASP A 135 21.56 -67.81 26.38
N GLN A 136 20.81 -68.78 25.90
CA GLN A 136 19.71 -68.57 24.97
C GLN A 136 18.61 -67.69 25.55
N SER A 137 18.32 -67.76 26.85
CA SER A 137 17.31 -66.96 27.52
C SER A 137 17.76 -65.47 27.57
N ALA A 138 19.01 -65.23 27.98
CA ALA A 138 19.57 -63.90 28.04
C ALA A 138 19.68 -63.24 26.64
N CYS A 139 19.96 -64.04 25.60
CA CYS A 139 19.96 -63.59 24.22
C CYS A 139 18.59 -63.10 23.79
N ILE A 140 17.51 -63.87 24.04
CA ILE A 140 16.15 -63.51 23.72
C ILE A 140 15.72 -62.25 24.47
N ASP A 141 15.99 -62.18 25.79
CA ASP A 141 15.67 -61.02 26.62
C ASP A 141 16.33 -59.73 26.09
N THR A 142 17.62 -59.82 25.67
CA THR A 142 18.34 -58.66 25.09
C THR A 142 17.76 -58.23 23.75
N ILE A 143 17.41 -59.18 22.87
CA ILE A 143 16.73 -58.89 21.60
C ILE A 143 15.40 -58.22 21.85
N GLN A 144 14.61 -58.68 22.80
CA GLN A 144 13.33 -58.07 23.17
C GLN A 144 13.52 -56.62 23.67
N ALA A 145 14.53 -56.38 24.52
CA ALA A 145 14.85 -55.04 25.01
C ALA A 145 15.19 -54.08 23.87
N VAL A 146 16.00 -54.53 22.91
CA VAL A 146 16.36 -53.72 21.70
C VAL A 146 15.12 -53.42 20.87
N ILE A 147 14.25 -54.42 20.64
CA ILE A 147 13.01 -54.21 19.86
C ILE A 147 12.11 -53.18 20.55
N LYS A 148 11.94 -53.25 21.88
CA LYS A 148 11.12 -52.30 22.64
C LYS A 148 11.60 -50.88 22.46
N VAL A 149 12.90 -50.60 22.53
CA VAL A 149 13.48 -49.29 22.37
C VAL A 149 13.36 -48.81 20.93
N ILE A 150 13.59 -49.66 19.94
CA ILE A 150 13.37 -49.30 18.52
C ILE A 150 11.92 -48.95 18.27
N LEU A 151 10.95 -49.67 18.84
CA LEU A 151 9.54 -49.36 18.72
C LEU A 151 9.24 -47.99 19.37
N PHE A 152 9.81 -47.70 20.55
CA PHE A 152 9.70 -46.38 21.20
C PHE A 152 10.21 -45.24 20.32
N ASP A 153 11.38 -45.44 19.72
CA ASP A 153 11.96 -44.48 18.77
C ASP A 153 11.06 -44.23 17.55
N ILE A 154 10.54 -45.32 16.96
CA ILE A 154 9.63 -45.26 15.82
C ILE A 154 8.35 -44.50 16.19
N GLU A 155 7.78 -44.79 17.35
CA GLU A 155 6.56 -44.14 17.82
C GLU A 155 6.76 -42.61 17.92
N LEU A 156 7.84 -42.17 18.58
CA LEU A 156 8.15 -40.73 18.73
C LEU A 156 8.38 -40.01 17.39
N ALA A 157 9.09 -40.65 16.48
CA ALA A 157 9.39 -40.07 15.19
C ALA A 157 8.14 -40.01 14.27
N VAL A 158 7.31 -41.08 14.27
CA VAL A 158 6.06 -41.16 13.49
C VAL A 158 5.06 -40.12 13.97
N ASP A 159 4.94 -39.94 15.29
CA ASP A 159 4.12 -38.89 15.85
C ASP A 159 4.51 -37.49 15.36
N ALA A 160 5.82 -37.22 15.22
CA ALA A 160 6.31 -35.95 14.68
C ALA A 160 5.88 -35.74 13.21
N TYR A 161 5.89 -36.79 12.39
CA TYR A 161 5.35 -36.70 11.01
C TYR A 161 3.86 -36.35 11.00
N PHE A 162 3.04 -37.06 11.75
CA PHE A 162 1.60 -36.84 11.80
C PHE A 162 1.24 -35.49 12.41
N HIS A 163 1.94 -35.07 13.46
CA HIS A 163 1.68 -33.78 14.10
C HIS A 163 1.91 -32.62 13.14
N THR A 164 3.00 -32.65 12.38
CA THR A 164 3.32 -31.60 11.40
C THR A 164 2.26 -31.52 10.30
N ASP A 165 1.81 -32.66 9.77
CA ASP A 165 0.76 -32.70 8.75
C ASP A 165 -0.59 -32.18 9.29
N HIS A 166 -0.97 -32.57 10.52
CA HIS A 166 -2.20 -32.11 11.15
C HIS A 166 -2.21 -30.62 11.46
N GLU A 167 -1.10 -30.04 11.92
CA GLU A 167 -0.99 -28.60 12.13
C GLU A 167 -1.14 -27.83 10.82
N MET A 168 -0.50 -28.26 9.74
CA MET A 168 -0.64 -27.63 8.44
C MET A 168 -2.08 -27.68 7.94
N LEU A 169 -2.73 -28.85 8.02
CA LEU A 169 -4.15 -28.98 7.64
C LEU A 169 -5.06 -28.10 8.50
N ARG A 170 -4.80 -28.01 9.81
CA ARG A 170 -5.54 -27.14 10.73
C ARG A 170 -5.39 -25.67 10.36
N LEU A 171 -4.16 -25.22 10.07
CA LEU A 171 -3.90 -23.86 9.64
C LEU A 171 -4.60 -23.54 8.32
N LEU A 172 -4.51 -24.43 7.33
CA LEU A 172 -5.21 -24.25 6.04
C LEU A 172 -6.73 -24.19 6.23
N ALA A 173 -7.31 -25.06 7.08
CA ALA A 173 -8.72 -25.01 7.41
C ALA A 173 -9.09 -23.69 8.10
N GLN A 174 -8.25 -23.18 8.98
CA GLN A 174 -8.48 -21.90 9.66
C GLN A 174 -8.40 -20.72 8.68
N VAL A 175 -7.43 -20.69 7.77
CA VAL A 175 -7.32 -19.66 6.71
C VAL A 175 -8.58 -19.69 5.83
N PHE A 176 -9.03 -20.87 5.42
CA PHE A 176 -10.26 -21.04 4.65
C PHE A 176 -11.48 -20.47 5.40
N GLN A 177 -11.65 -20.82 6.69
CA GLN A 177 -12.80 -20.38 7.48
C GLN A 177 -12.75 -18.89 7.86
N SER A 178 -11.57 -18.31 8.05
CA SER A 178 -11.38 -16.91 8.46
C SER A 178 -11.29 -15.92 7.29
N ASN A 179 -11.39 -16.39 6.04
CA ASN A 179 -11.37 -15.52 4.88
C ASN A 179 -12.51 -14.48 4.95
N ILE A 180 -12.22 -13.24 4.57
CA ILE A 180 -13.21 -12.14 4.50
C ILE A 180 -14.18 -12.26 3.33
N GLU A 181 -13.83 -13.03 2.32
CA GLU A 181 -14.67 -13.35 1.17
C GLU A 181 -15.41 -14.67 1.38
N GLY A 182 -16.57 -14.80 0.77
CA GLY A 182 -17.27 -16.08 0.67
C GLY A 182 -16.50 -17.00 -0.25
N VAL A 183 -16.01 -18.13 0.25
CA VAL A 183 -15.25 -19.12 -0.54
C VAL A 183 -16.03 -20.44 -0.61
N ILE A 184 -16.24 -20.89 -1.84
CA ILE A 184 -16.94 -22.14 -2.16
C ILE A 184 -16.01 -23.04 -2.98
N ILE A 185 -15.89 -24.30 -2.61
CA ILE A 185 -15.20 -25.32 -3.38
C ILE A 185 -16.24 -26.24 -4.01
N THR A 186 -16.15 -26.48 -5.31
CA THR A 186 -17.08 -27.36 -6.04
C THR A 186 -16.34 -28.48 -6.77
N ASP A 187 -17.07 -29.54 -7.10
CA ASP A 187 -16.63 -30.55 -8.04
C ASP A 187 -16.67 -30.04 -9.50
N ILE A 188 -16.26 -30.90 -10.46
CA ILE A 188 -16.30 -30.60 -11.91
C ILE A 188 -17.73 -30.44 -12.45
N ARG A 189 -18.75 -30.91 -11.73
CA ARG A 189 -20.17 -30.75 -12.04
C ARG A 189 -20.77 -29.50 -11.39
N ARG A 190 -19.93 -28.72 -10.68
CA ARG A 190 -20.30 -27.48 -9.98
C ARG A 190 -21.20 -27.72 -8.75
N GLN A 191 -21.16 -28.94 -8.21
CA GLN A 191 -21.80 -29.24 -6.93
C GLN A 191 -20.91 -28.74 -5.79
N ILE A 192 -21.48 -28.05 -4.82
CA ILE A 192 -20.77 -27.48 -3.68
C ILE A 192 -20.27 -28.60 -2.77
N LEU A 193 -18.97 -28.68 -2.56
CA LEU A 193 -18.33 -29.63 -1.64
C LEU A 193 -18.05 -29.00 -0.29
N HIS A 194 -17.50 -27.78 -0.30
CA HIS A 194 -17.14 -27.04 0.90
C HIS A 194 -17.48 -25.57 0.76
N VAL A 195 -17.84 -24.95 1.87
CA VAL A 195 -18.07 -23.50 2.01
C VAL A 195 -17.42 -23.00 3.29
N ASN A 196 -16.89 -21.77 3.27
CA ASN A 196 -16.43 -21.14 4.49
C ASN A 196 -17.59 -20.43 5.23
N ASN A 197 -17.34 -20.01 6.47
CA ASN A 197 -18.36 -19.35 7.30
C ASN A 197 -18.84 -18.02 6.71
N LYS A 198 -18.03 -17.38 5.86
CA LYS A 198 -18.38 -16.10 5.24
C LYS A 198 -19.49 -16.22 4.21
N VAL A 199 -19.60 -17.36 3.52
CA VAL A 199 -20.71 -17.65 2.60
C VAL A 199 -22.05 -17.56 3.32
N ALA A 200 -22.17 -18.19 4.49
CA ALA A 200 -23.36 -18.10 5.32
C ALA A 200 -23.69 -16.65 5.75
N ALA A 201 -22.67 -15.90 6.15
CA ALA A 201 -22.83 -14.50 6.56
C ALA A 201 -23.29 -13.57 5.42
N ILE A 202 -22.84 -13.80 4.18
CA ILE A 202 -23.18 -12.97 3.02
C ILE A 202 -24.49 -13.43 2.38
N ALA A 203 -24.65 -14.73 2.11
CA ALA A 203 -25.77 -15.28 1.35
C ALA A 203 -26.95 -15.76 2.21
N GLY A 204 -26.76 -15.86 3.54
CA GLY A 204 -27.80 -16.17 4.52
C GLY A 204 -28.21 -17.65 4.58
N TYR A 205 -27.56 -18.52 3.83
CA TYR A 205 -27.79 -19.97 3.90
C TYR A 205 -26.98 -20.59 5.04
N ARG A 206 -27.48 -21.69 5.63
CA ARG A 206 -26.63 -22.51 6.49
C ARG A 206 -25.67 -23.33 5.62
N ASN A 207 -24.46 -23.54 6.08
CA ASN A 207 -23.44 -24.29 5.33
C ASN A 207 -23.94 -25.67 4.90
N GLU A 208 -24.69 -26.35 5.80
CA GLU A 208 -25.27 -27.68 5.58
C GLU A 208 -26.29 -27.71 4.43
N ASP A 209 -27.03 -26.62 4.22
CA ASP A 209 -28.06 -26.51 3.19
C ASP A 209 -27.44 -26.26 1.79
N LEU A 210 -26.19 -25.84 1.73
CA LEU A 210 -25.46 -25.56 0.49
C LEU A 210 -24.66 -26.76 -0.04
N ILE A 211 -24.19 -27.65 0.84
CA ILE A 211 -23.37 -28.79 0.44
C ILE A 211 -24.22 -29.75 -0.42
N GLY A 212 -23.65 -30.15 -1.56
CA GLY A 212 -24.31 -30.98 -2.57
C GLY A 212 -25.27 -30.24 -3.49
N GLN A 213 -25.52 -28.94 -3.27
CA GLN A 213 -26.32 -28.12 -4.17
C GLN A 213 -25.46 -27.53 -5.30
N PRO A 214 -26.05 -27.23 -6.46
CA PRO A 214 -25.33 -26.54 -7.52
C PRO A 214 -24.99 -25.10 -7.10
N VAL A 215 -23.78 -24.62 -7.39
CA VAL A 215 -23.32 -23.26 -7.06
C VAL A 215 -24.23 -22.17 -7.65
N THR A 216 -24.94 -22.48 -8.74
CA THR A 216 -25.94 -21.58 -9.36
C THR A 216 -27.16 -21.34 -8.48
N LEU A 217 -27.30 -22.02 -7.34
CA LEU A 217 -28.33 -21.71 -6.34
C LEU A 217 -28.22 -20.28 -5.83
N LEU A 218 -27.01 -19.74 -5.74
CA LEU A 218 -26.74 -18.37 -5.29
C LEU A 218 -27.05 -17.32 -6.36
N LEU A 219 -27.44 -17.71 -7.56
CA LEU A 219 -27.76 -16.80 -8.67
C LEU A 219 -29.28 -16.67 -8.86
N PRO A 220 -29.76 -15.47 -9.20
CA PRO A 220 -31.12 -15.31 -9.70
C PRO A 220 -31.35 -16.19 -10.95
N ALA A 221 -32.57 -16.69 -11.12
CA ALA A 221 -32.88 -17.62 -12.22
C ALA A 221 -32.48 -17.09 -13.61
N GLN A 222 -32.58 -15.77 -13.80
CA GLN A 222 -32.29 -15.07 -15.08
C GLN A 222 -30.79 -15.01 -15.39
N GLU A 223 -29.92 -15.05 -14.37
CA GLU A 223 -28.46 -14.93 -14.51
C GLU A 223 -27.76 -16.30 -14.69
N ARG A 224 -28.47 -17.40 -14.43
CA ARG A 224 -27.86 -18.75 -14.38
C ARG A 224 -27.27 -19.19 -15.72
N ASP A 225 -27.97 -18.96 -16.82
CA ASP A 225 -27.51 -19.39 -18.15
C ASP A 225 -26.30 -18.57 -18.63
N ALA A 226 -26.33 -17.25 -18.41
CA ALA A 226 -25.21 -16.38 -18.72
C ALA A 226 -23.97 -16.74 -17.89
N PHE A 227 -24.14 -17.00 -16.60
CA PHE A 227 -23.06 -17.40 -15.71
C PHE A 227 -22.44 -18.74 -16.10
N ILE A 228 -23.26 -19.70 -16.55
CA ILE A 228 -22.81 -21.04 -17.01
C ILE A 228 -21.87 -20.91 -18.22
N SER A 229 -22.06 -19.94 -19.10
CA SER A 229 -21.20 -19.75 -20.28
C SER A 229 -19.74 -19.45 -19.93
N HIS A 230 -19.48 -18.77 -18.81
CA HIS A 230 -18.12 -18.46 -18.35
C HIS A 230 -17.32 -19.70 -17.94
N TRP A 231 -18.00 -20.78 -17.54
CA TRP A 231 -17.33 -22.02 -17.10
C TRP A 231 -16.64 -22.80 -18.23
N GLN A 232 -16.92 -22.49 -19.47
CA GLN A 232 -16.26 -23.18 -20.60
C GLN A 232 -14.77 -22.78 -20.68
N GLY A 233 -14.44 -21.49 -20.50
CA GLY A 233 -13.06 -21.01 -20.43
C GLY A 233 -12.32 -21.53 -19.18
N ILE A 234 -13.01 -21.58 -18.04
CA ILE A 234 -12.42 -22.02 -16.77
C ILE A 234 -12.04 -23.51 -16.80
N LYS A 235 -12.77 -24.35 -17.53
CA LYS A 235 -12.40 -25.75 -17.75
C LYS A 235 -11.08 -25.91 -18.51
N GLN A 236 -10.67 -24.92 -19.28
CA GLN A 236 -9.37 -24.87 -19.95
C GLN A 236 -8.26 -24.33 -19.06
N GLY A 237 -8.61 -23.92 -17.81
CA GLY A 237 -7.67 -23.44 -16.80
C GLY A 237 -7.45 -21.93 -16.77
N GLU A 238 -8.27 -21.16 -17.48
CA GLU A 238 -8.28 -19.70 -17.42
C GLU A 238 -9.18 -19.25 -16.25
N PRO A 239 -8.69 -18.42 -15.30
CA PRO A 239 -9.55 -17.89 -14.25
C PRO A 239 -10.54 -16.88 -14.84
N TRP A 240 -11.73 -16.80 -14.26
CA TRP A 240 -12.71 -15.76 -14.57
C TRP A 240 -12.96 -14.87 -13.37
N GLN A 241 -13.05 -13.56 -13.59
CA GLN A 241 -13.44 -12.59 -12.57
C GLN A 241 -14.38 -11.55 -13.13
N GLY A 242 -15.31 -11.08 -12.33
CA GLY A 242 -16.25 -10.04 -12.76
C GLY A 242 -17.34 -9.76 -11.74
N GLU A 243 -18.12 -8.74 -12.05
CA GLU A 243 -19.32 -8.43 -11.28
C GLU A 243 -20.50 -9.28 -11.72
N SER A 244 -21.29 -9.71 -10.76
CA SER A 244 -22.56 -10.40 -10.98
C SER A 244 -23.55 -10.05 -9.87
N VAL A 245 -24.79 -10.47 -10.04
CA VAL A 245 -25.83 -10.32 -9.01
C VAL A 245 -26.03 -11.65 -8.34
N LEU A 246 -25.84 -11.71 -7.02
CA LEU A 246 -26.15 -12.87 -6.21
C LEU A 246 -27.47 -12.68 -5.46
N GLN A 247 -28.05 -13.81 -5.04
CA GLN A 247 -29.32 -13.85 -4.32
C GLN A 247 -29.11 -14.43 -2.92
N HIS A 248 -29.53 -13.67 -1.92
CA HIS A 248 -29.63 -14.13 -0.53
C HIS A 248 -30.74 -15.17 -0.39
N CYS A 249 -30.67 -16.06 0.59
CA CYS A 249 -31.69 -17.10 0.85
C CYS A 249 -33.12 -16.55 1.01
N GLN A 250 -33.26 -15.30 1.45
CA GLN A 250 -34.54 -14.57 1.58
C GLN A 250 -35.01 -13.93 0.28
N GLY A 251 -34.34 -14.16 -0.85
CA GLY A 251 -34.69 -13.61 -2.16
C GLY A 251 -34.14 -12.20 -2.46
N LYS A 252 -33.45 -11.55 -1.50
CA LYS A 252 -32.85 -10.23 -1.72
C LYS A 252 -31.64 -10.37 -2.65
N LEU A 253 -31.62 -9.51 -3.68
CA LEU A 253 -30.51 -9.43 -4.63
C LEU A 253 -29.43 -8.48 -4.11
N PHE A 254 -28.17 -8.82 -4.35
CA PHE A 254 -27.03 -7.96 -4.03
C PHE A 254 -25.93 -8.06 -5.09
N PRO A 255 -25.23 -6.98 -5.42
CA PRO A 255 -24.09 -7.01 -6.33
C PRO A 255 -22.91 -7.66 -5.64
N ALA A 256 -22.24 -8.57 -6.36
CA ALA A 256 -21.07 -9.25 -5.88
C ALA A 256 -19.93 -9.18 -6.90
N TRP A 257 -18.71 -9.06 -6.42
CA TRP A 257 -17.51 -9.36 -7.20
C TRP A 257 -17.21 -10.82 -7.04
N ILE A 258 -17.05 -11.55 -8.13
CA ILE A 258 -16.84 -12.99 -8.14
C ILE A 258 -15.53 -13.31 -8.86
N ASN A 259 -14.75 -14.22 -8.30
CA ASN A 259 -13.57 -14.83 -8.90
C ASN A 259 -13.76 -16.36 -8.94
N ILE A 260 -13.48 -16.99 -10.09
CA ILE A 260 -13.58 -18.43 -10.26
C ILE A 260 -12.28 -18.97 -10.83
N SER A 261 -11.70 -19.94 -10.15
CA SER A 261 -10.46 -20.59 -10.56
C SER A 261 -10.60 -22.11 -10.55
N GLY A 262 -9.85 -22.78 -11.45
CA GLY A 262 -9.80 -24.23 -11.52
C GLY A 262 -8.59 -24.81 -10.78
N VAL A 263 -8.82 -25.81 -9.94
CA VAL A 263 -7.76 -26.61 -9.29
C VAL A 263 -7.42 -27.79 -10.17
N LYS A 264 -6.14 -27.93 -10.55
CA LYS A 264 -5.62 -28.99 -11.41
C LYS A 264 -4.93 -30.07 -10.59
N ASP A 265 -5.02 -31.31 -11.05
CA ASP A 265 -4.21 -32.42 -10.55
C ASP A 265 -2.78 -32.41 -11.13
N GLU A 266 -1.98 -33.42 -10.78
CA GLU A 266 -0.59 -33.59 -11.26
C GLU A 266 -0.51 -33.79 -12.79
N THR A 267 -1.59 -34.14 -13.43
CA THR A 267 -1.68 -34.33 -14.89
C THR A 267 -2.12 -33.07 -15.63
N GLY A 268 -2.44 -31.99 -14.89
CA GLY A 268 -2.93 -30.73 -15.44
C GLY A 268 -4.44 -30.68 -15.70
N VAL A 269 -5.19 -31.71 -15.31
CA VAL A 269 -6.64 -31.80 -15.48
C VAL A 269 -7.33 -31.08 -14.32
N VAL A 270 -8.32 -30.23 -14.65
CA VAL A 270 -9.12 -29.54 -13.62
C VAL A 270 -10.03 -30.55 -12.91
N THR A 271 -9.89 -30.65 -11.61
CA THR A 271 -10.65 -31.55 -10.74
C THR A 271 -11.70 -30.86 -9.89
N HIS A 272 -11.46 -29.58 -9.53
CA HIS A 272 -12.34 -28.78 -8.68
C HIS A 272 -12.34 -27.33 -9.13
N PHE A 273 -13.33 -26.57 -8.68
CA PHE A 273 -13.34 -25.13 -8.85
C PHE A 273 -13.41 -24.44 -7.48
N ILE A 274 -12.73 -23.30 -7.38
CA ILE A 274 -12.83 -22.38 -6.26
C ILE A 274 -13.61 -21.17 -6.75
N VAL A 275 -14.70 -20.84 -6.06
CA VAL A 275 -15.51 -19.64 -6.29
C VAL A 275 -15.37 -18.75 -5.07
N GLU A 276 -14.80 -17.56 -5.27
CA GLU A 276 -14.67 -16.53 -4.25
C GLU A 276 -15.62 -15.40 -4.59
N PHE A 277 -16.29 -14.83 -3.60
CA PHE A 277 -17.15 -13.69 -3.82
C PHE A 277 -17.22 -12.76 -2.62
N SER A 278 -17.42 -11.48 -2.89
CA SER A 278 -17.64 -10.44 -1.89
C SER A 278 -18.86 -9.59 -2.25
N ASP A 279 -19.64 -9.20 -1.25
CA ASP A 279 -20.73 -8.24 -1.39
C ASP A 279 -20.13 -6.83 -1.56
N ILE A 280 -20.36 -6.22 -2.73
CA ILE A 280 -19.90 -4.88 -3.07
C ILE A 280 -20.97 -3.80 -2.91
N SER A 281 -22.08 -4.09 -2.24
CA SER A 281 -23.19 -3.13 -2.02
C SER A 281 -22.72 -1.87 -1.31
N ALA A 282 -21.96 -2.00 -0.24
CA ALA A 282 -21.42 -0.88 0.53
C ALA A 282 -20.43 -0.04 -0.31
N TYR A 283 -19.56 -0.70 -1.07
CA TYR A 283 -18.62 -0.05 -1.97
C TYR A 283 -19.35 0.77 -3.05
N ARG A 284 -20.34 0.17 -3.74
CA ARG A 284 -21.14 0.87 -4.75
C ARG A 284 -21.91 2.05 -4.17
N ALA A 285 -22.52 1.90 -2.99
CA ALA A 285 -23.23 2.99 -2.32
C ALA A 285 -22.28 4.16 -1.97
N ALA A 286 -21.09 3.87 -1.46
CA ALA A 286 -20.08 4.88 -1.16
C ALA A 286 -19.59 5.60 -2.43
N GLN A 287 -19.33 4.87 -3.49
CA GLN A 287 -18.91 5.43 -4.78
C GLN A 287 -19.98 6.34 -5.38
N GLN A 288 -21.25 5.92 -5.34
CA GLN A 288 -22.38 6.71 -5.83
C GLN A 288 -22.56 7.99 -5.00
N ALA A 289 -22.48 7.90 -3.67
CA ALA A 289 -22.57 9.06 -2.79
C ALA A 289 -21.42 10.05 -3.03
N LEU A 290 -20.18 9.56 -3.27
CA LEU A 290 -19.04 10.41 -3.61
C LEU A 290 -19.26 11.13 -4.96
N SER A 291 -19.73 10.41 -5.99
CA SER A 291 -20.04 10.99 -7.29
C SER A 291 -21.09 12.09 -7.18
N GLN A 292 -22.17 11.82 -6.44
CA GLN A 292 -23.24 12.78 -6.23
C GLN A 292 -22.75 14.04 -5.49
N ARG A 293 -21.94 13.87 -4.44
CA ARG A 293 -21.36 15.01 -3.73
C ARG A 293 -20.40 15.83 -4.60
N THR A 294 -19.64 15.18 -5.45
CA THR A 294 -18.74 15.86 -6.39
C THR A 294 -19.52 16.71 -7.38
N GLU A 295 -20.65 16.18 -7.90
CA GLU A 295 -21.53 16.92 -8.81
C GLU A 295 -22.22 18.12 -8.11
N GLU A 296 -22.69 17.93 -6.86
CA GLU A 296 -23.28 19.00 -6.05
C GLU A 296 -22.28 20.12 -5.78
N LEU A 297 -21.04 19.77 -5.39
CA LEU A 297 -19.96 20.75 -5.17
C LEU A 297 -19.61 21.51 -6.45
N ALA A 298 -19.50 20.81 -7.58
CA ALA A 298 -19.22 21.44 -8.87
C ALA A 298 -20.33 22.42 -9.28
N ARG A 299 -21.60 22.05 -9.06
CA ARG A 299 -22.75 22.92 -9.31
C ARG A 299 -22.72 24.15 -8.41
N SER A 300 -22.59 23.97 -7.10
CA SER A 300 -22.55 25.06 -6.12
C SER A 300 -21.39 26.04 -6.39
N ASN A 301 -20.23 25.53 -6.74
CA ASN A 301 -19.10 26.38 -7.11
C ASN A 301 -19.37 27.22 -8.36
N LYS A 302 -20.02 26.62 -9.38
CA LYS A 302 -20.41 27.33 -10.61
C LYS A 302 -21.45 28.41 -10.33
N GLU A 303 -22.45 28.11 -9.49
CA GLU A 303 -23.48 29.09 -9.08
C GLU A 303 -22.85 30.25 -8.32
N LEU A 304 -21.90 29.99 -7.41
CA LEU A 304 -21.18 31.01 -6.67
C LEU A 304 -20.35 31.91 -7.60
N GLU A 305 -19.64 31.31 -8.58
CA GLU A 305 -18.90 32.07 -9.59
C GLU A 305 -19.81 32.97 -10.45
N GLN A 306 -20.96 32.44 -10.85
CA GLN A 306 -21.94 33.19 -11.62
C GLN A 306 -22.56 34.35 -10.80
N PHE A 307 -22.89 34.08 -9.53
CA PHE A 307 -23.38 35.11 -8.61
C PHE A 307 -22.35 36.24 -8.43
N ALA A 308 -21.09 35.88 -8.15
CA ALA A 308 -20.02 36.87 -8.00
C ALA A 308 -19.84 37.72 -9.27
N TYR A 309 -19.97 37.11 -10.45
CA TYR A 309 -19.87 37.80 -11.74
C TYR A 309 -21.03 38.81 -11.95
N VAL A 310 -22.28 38.34 -11.78
CA VAL A 310 -23.49 39.18 -11.99
C VAL A 310 -23.50 40.34 -10.98
N ALA A 311 -23.32 40.03 -9.70
CA ALA A 311 -23.31 41.04 -8.64
C ALA A 311 -22.23 42.11 -8.88
N SER A 312 -21.05 41.69 -9.31
CA SER A 312 -19.94 42.63 -9.58
C SER A 312 -20.24 43.52 -10.80
N HIS A 313 -20.83 42.93 -11.86
CA HIS A 313 -21.24 43.70 -13.06
C HIS A 313 -22.26 44.78 -12.70
N ASP A 314 -23.31 44.40 -11.95
CA ASP A 314 -24.39 45.33 -11.59
C ASP A 314 -23.95 46.41 -10.60
N LEU A 315 -22.88 46.18 -9.85
CA LEU A 315 -22.25 47.19 -9.00
C LEU A 315 -21.31 48.11 -9.77
N GLN A 316 -20.73 47.68 -10.88
CA GLN A 316 -19.79 48.50 -11.68
C GLN A 316 -20.46 49.73 -12.27
N GLU A 317 -21.66 49.59 -12.82
CA GLU A 317 -22.32 50.70 -13.55
C GLU A 317 -22.68 51.88 -12.64
N PRO A 318 -23.38 51.69 -11.50
CA PRO A 318 -23.68 52.79 -10.59
C PRO A 318 -22.44 53.41 -9.99
N LEU A 319 -21.42 52.59 -9.70
CA LEU A 319 -20.16 53.07 -9.13
C LEU A 319 -19.34 53.90 -10.13
N ARG A 320 -19.38 53.54 -11.40
CA ARG A 320 -18.76 54.30 -12.47
C ARG A 320 -19.37 55.71 -12.57
N MET A 321 -20.71 55.82 -12.41
CA MET A 321 -21.38 57.12 -12.37
C MET A 321 -20.94 57.94 -11.16
N VAL A 322 -20.94 57.33 -9.95
CA VAL A 322 -20.49 58.01 -8.73
C VAL A 322 -19.04 58.50 -8.89
N ALA A 323 -18.12 57.63 -9.35
CA ALA A 323 -16.72 58.00 -9.58
C ALA A 323 -16.61 59.15 -10.60
N SER A 324 -17.33 59.10 -11.71
CA SER A 324 -17.30 60.14 -12.75
C SER A 324 -17.81 61.48 -12.22
N PHE A 325 -18.92 61.51 -11.52
CA PHE A 325 -19.47 62.76 -10.98
C PHE A 325 -18.62 63.33 -9.84
N THR A 326 -18.07 62.52 -8.96
CA THR A 326 -17.18 62.99 -7.90
C THR A 326 -15.88 63.53 -8.47
N GLN A 327 -15.31 62.92 -9.51
CA GLN A 327 -14.12 63.44 -10.23
C GLN A 327 -14.45 64.75 -10.95
N LEU A 328 -15.62 64.90 -11.55
CA LEU A 328 -16.05 66.16 -12.16
C LEU A 328 -16.21 67.26 -11.12
N LEU A 329 -16.79 66.96 -9.96
CA LEU A 329 -16.85 67.89 -8.82
C LEU A 329 -15.47 68.31 -8.37
N SER A 330 -14.56 67.37 -8.19
CA SER A 330 -13.18 67.69 -7.85
C SER A 330 -12.52 68.61 -8.86
N ARG A 331 -12.59 68.29 -10.18
CA ARG A 331 -11.98 69.12 -11.24
C ARG A 331 -12.56 70.50 -11.34
N ARG A 332 -13.90 70.65 -11.14
CA ARG A 332 -14.62 71.93 -11.36
C ARG A 332 -14.53 72.89 -10.18
N TYR A 333 -14.51 72.31 -8.95
CA TYR A 333 -14.70 73.11 -7.73
C TYR A 333 -13.47 73.11 -6.81
N ARG A 334 -12.40 72.37 -7.07
CA ARG A 334 -11.17 72.36 -6.30
C ARG A 334 -10.58 73.75 -6.12
N GLY A 335 -10.40 74.18 -4.85
CA GLY A 335 -9.94 75.52 -4.50
C GLY A 335 -10.94 76.67 -4.72
N LYS A 336 -12.22 76.36 -5.05
CA LYS A 336 -13.29 77.34 -5.23
C LYS A 336 -14.34 77.30 -4.11
N LEU A 337 -14.32 76.29 -3.29
CA LEU A 337 -15.13 76.13 -2.10
C LEU A 337 -14.20 76.21 -0.87
N ASP A 338 -14.77 75.96 0.34
CA ASP A 338 -13.98 75.93 1.56
C ASP A 338 -13.06 74.67 1.63
N ALA A 339 -12.14 74.65 2.59
CA ALA A 339 -11.20 73.56 2.75
C ALA A 339 -11.90 72.23 3.08
N ASP A 340 -12.99 72.27 3.84
CA ASP A 340 -13.75 71.08 4.24
C ASP A 340 -14.42 70.44 3.00
N ALA A 341 -14.94 71.26 2.06
CA ALA A 341 -15.54 70.76 0.82
C ALA A 341 -14.49 70.10 -0.09
N ASP A 342 -13.28 70.65 -0.19
CA ASP A 342 -12.17 70.05 -0.95
C ASP A 342 -11.76 68.69 -0.33
N GLU A 343 -11.73 68.60 0.99
CA GLU A 343 -11.46 67.38 1.72
C GLU A 343 -12.57 66.30 1.53
N PHE A 344 -13.84 66.67 1.65
CA PHE A 344 -14.96 65.75 1.42
C PHE A 344 -15.03 65.24 -0.02
N ILE A 345 -14.75 66.09 -1.00
CA ILE A 345 -14.69 65.70 -2.41
C ILE A 345 -13.51 64.71 -2.61
N HIS A 346 -12.37 64.99 -1.98
CA HIS A 346 -11.24 64.07 -2.05
C HIS A 346 -11.56 62.69 -1.50
N TYR A 347 -12.18 62.59 -0.32
CA TYR A 347 -12.59 61.31 0.25
C TYR A 347 -13.64 60.58 -0.61
N ALA A 348 -14.57 61.31 -1.21
CA ALA A 348 -15.57 60.74 -2.11
C ALA A 348 -14.96 60.15 -3.40
N VAL A 349 -13.98 60.86 -4.01
CA VAL A 349 -13.22 60.41 -5.18
C VAL A 349 -12.40 59.18 -4.85
N ASP A 350 -11.64 59.22 -3.74
CA ASP A 350 -10.83 58.11 -3.30
C ASP A 350 -11.67 56.88 -2.95
N GLY A 351 -12.82 57.04 -2.27
CA GLY A 351 -13.76 55.98 -1.96
C GLY A 351 -14.33 55.31 -3.22
N ALA A 352 -14.79 56.12 -4.18
CA ALA A 352 -15.35 55.62 -5.44
C ALA A 352 -14.29 54.87 -6.29
N THR A 353 -13.08 55.42 -6.38
CA THR A 353 -11.99 54.79 -7.13
C THR A 353 -11.61 53.43 -6.53
N ARG A 354 -11.57 53.35 -5.23
CA ARG A 354 -11.28 52.09 -4.53
C ARG A 354 -12.33 51.02 -4.74
N MET A 355 -13.62 51.36 -4.60
CA MET A 355 -14.67 50.42 -4.87
C MET A 355 -14.61 49.89 -6.31
N GLN A 356 -14.29 50.75 -7.27
CA GLN A 356 -14.08 50.37 -8.68
C GLN A 356 -12.93 49.34 -8.82
N THR A 357 -11.81 49.56 -8.15
CA THR A 357 -10.64 48.65 -8.18
C THR A 357 -11.01 47.30 -7.52
N LEU A 358 -11.67 47.33 -6.36
CA LEU A 358 -12.13 46.12 -5.67
C LEU A 358 -13.04 45.24 -6.52
N ILE A 359 -14.01 45.85 -7.20
CA ILE A 359 -14.95 45.13 -8.06
C ILE A 359 -14.23 44.57 -9.29
N ASN A 360 -13.30 45.35 -9.90
CA ASN A 360 -12.50 44.85 -11.02
C ASN A 360 -11.62 43.68 -10.65
N ASP A 361 -10.96 43.72 -9.48
CA ASP A 361 -10.13 42.64 -8.97
C ASP A 361 -10.98 41.38 -8.65
N LEU A 362 -12.17 41.56 -8.06
CA LEU A 362 -13.10 40.47 -7.78
C LEU A 362 -13.60 39.78 -9.07
N LEU A 363 -13.95 40.59 -10.10
CA LEU A 363 -14.29 40.06 -11.41
C LEU A 363 -13.13 39.32 -12.07
N SER A 364 -11.92 39.86 -11.96
CA SER A 364 -10.71 39.20 -12.48
C SER A 364 -10.48 37.85 -11.78
N PHE A 365 -10.60 37.81 -10.47
CA PHE A 365 -10.52 36.59 -9.68
C PHE A 365 -11.57 35.54 -10.08
N SER A 366 -12.85 35.96 -10.28
CA SER A 366 -13.94 35.09 -10.71
C SER A 366 -13.69 34.50 -12.10
N ARG A 367 -13.19 35.31 -13.05
CA ARG A 367 -12.96 34.91 -14.46
C ARG A 367 -11.81 33.92 -14.65
N ILE A 368 -10.84 33.88 -13.75
CA ILE A 368 -9.69 32.98 -13.88
C ILE A 368 -10.15 31.51 -13.91
N GLY A 369 -11.18 31.11 -13.13
CA GLY A 369 -11.69 29.73 -13.08
C GLY A 369 -12.61 29.37 -14.26
N SER A 370 -13.40 30.33 -14.75
CA SER A 370 -14.50 30.08 -15.70
C SER A 370 -14.10 30.13 -17.19
N SER A 371 -12.90 30.59 -17.52
CA SER A 371 -12.42 30.65 -18.91
C SER A 371 -12.12 29.25 -19.46
N LYS A 372 -12.93 28.78 -20.41
CA LYS A 372 -12.75 27.52 -21.14
C LYS A 372 -11.75 27.60 -22.31
N LYS A 373 -11.00 28.71 -22.45
CA LYS A 373 -10.02 28.81 -23.54
C LYS A 373 -8.92 27.79 -23.31
N PRO A 374 -8.58 26.98 -24.32
CA PRO A 374 -7.46 26.07 -24.23
C PRO A 374 -6.16 26.88 -24.08
N PHE A 375 -5.22 26.37 -23.32
CA PHE A 375 -3.90 26.95 -23.20
C PHE A 375 -3.14 26.78 -24.53
N GLY A 376 -2.36 27.80 -24.87
CA GLY A 376 -1.47 27.79 -26.02
C GLY A 376 -0.01 28.03 -25.60
N PRO A 377 0.92 27.86 -26.52
CA PRO A 377 2.31 28.19 -26.26
C PRO A 377 2.48 29.72 -26.04
N VAL A 378 3.10 30.07 -24.94
CA VAL A 378 3.30 31.47 -24.50
C VAL A 378 4.77 31.72 -24.26
N ASN A 379 5.34 32.70 -24.95
CA ASN A 379 6.68 33.21 -24.69
C ASN A 379 6.66 34.17 -23.49
N LEU A 380 7.28 33.75 -22.38
CA LEU A 380 7.25 34.53 -21.13
C LEU A 380 8.08 35.81 -21.17
N THR A 381 9.07 35.93 -22.06
CA THR A 381 9.77 37.19 -22.28
C THR A 381 8.82 38.27 -22.80
N THR A 382 7.92 37.92 -23.76
CA THR A 382 6.89 38.83 -24.25
C THR A 382 5.88 39.18 -23.15
N VAL A 383 5.53 38.23 -22.31
CA VAL A 383 4.63 38.46 -21.16
C VAL A 383 5.24 39.43 -20.17
N LEU A 384 6.51 39.22 -19.79
CA LEU A 384 7.23 40.13 -18.91
C LEU A 384 7.32 41.56 -19.49
N GLN A 385 7.68 41.68 -20.77
CA GLN A 385 7.73 43.00 -21.43
C GLN A 385 6.39 43.74 -21.37
N ARG A 386 5.25 43.04 -21.55
CA ARG A 386 3.92 43.64 -21.40
C ARG A 386 3.65 44.08 -19.96
N ALA A 387 4.03 43.24 -18.97
CA ALA A 387 3.85 43.60 -17.57
C ALA A 387 4.68 44.84 -17.18
N LEU A 388 5.92 44.92 -17.65
CA LEU A 388 6.79 46.08 -17.43
C LEU A 388 6.26 47.33 -18.12
N ALA A 389 5.75 47.24 -19.37
CA ALA A 389 5.10 48.34 -20.06
C ALA A 389 3.90 48.89 -19.31
N ASN A 390 3.07 48.01 -18.71
CA ASN A 390 1.93 48.42 -17.89
C ASN A 390 2.33 49.10 -16.57
N LEU A 391 3.53 48.83 -16.05
CA LEU A 391 4.04 49.35 -14.78
C LEU A 391 5.09 50.46 -14.99
N HIS A 392 5.37 50.92 -16.22
CA HIS A 392 6.51 51.78 -16.53
C HIS A 392 6.54 53.05 -15.65
N VAL A 393 5.40 53.75 -15.45
CA VAL A 393 5.31 54.96 -14.61
C VAL A 393 5.75 54.66 -13.17
N ALA A 394 5.19 53.57 -12.58
CA ALA A 394 5.54 53.21 -11.21
C ALA A 394 6.99 52.76 -11.05
N ILE A 395 7.55 52.14 -12.09
CA ILE A 395 8.97 51.75 -12.13
C ILE A 395 9.89 53.00 -12.22
N GLU A 396 9.56 53.95 -13.09
CA GLU A 396 10.32 55.18 -13.24
C GLU A 396 10.26 56.07 -11.98
N GLU A 397 9.08 56.29 -11.42
CA GLU A 397 8.89 57.09 -10.22
C GLU A 397 9.56 56.48 -8.97
N SER A 398 9.63 55.15 -8.89
CA SER A 398 10.28 54.47 -7.77
C SER A 398 11.80 54.28 -7.96
N GLY A 399 12.33 54.47 -9.17
CA GLY A 399 13.70 54.12 -9.52
C GLY A 399 13.97 52.61 -9.45
N ALA A 400 12.94 51.78 -9.65
CA ALA A 400 13.06 50.34 -9.52
C ALA A 400 13.94 49.73 -10.60
N LYS A 401 14.83 48.79 -10.18
CA LYS A 401 15.70 48.04 -11.06
C LYS A 401 15.18 46.61 -11.20
N ILE A 402 14.88 46.17 -12.43
CA ILE A 402 14.44 44.83 -12.71
C ILE A 402 15.55 44.05 -13.41
N ILE A 403 15.95 42.92 -12.84
CA ILE A 403 16.97 42.01 -13.35
C ILE A 403 16.30 40.68 -13.58
N HIS A 404 16.40 40.10 -14.77
CA HIS A 404 15.78 38.81 -15.06
C HIS A 404 16.68 37.92 -15.90
N ASP A 405 16.55 36.62 -15.74
CA ASP A 405 17.11 35.60 -16.60
C ASP A 405 16.38 35.58 -17.96
N GLU A 406 16.88 34.80 -18.91
CA GLU A 406 16.16 34.51 -20.13
C GLU A 406 14.93 33.63 -19.79
N LEU A 407 13.74 34.12 -20.16
CA LEU A 407 12.49 33.41 -19.79
C LEU A 407 12.08 32.44 -20.88
N PRO A 408 11.69 31.20 -20.47
CA PRO A 408 11.29 30.15 -21.40
C PRO A 408 9.88 30.37 -21.94
N SER A 409 9.46 29.46 -22.83
CA SER A 409 8.04 29.30 -23.22
C SER A 409 7.33 28.28 -22.34
N THR A 410 6.04 28.51 -22.09
CA THR A 410 5.15 27.65 -21.29
C THR A 410 3.81 27.49 -22.00
N GLN A 411 3.01 26.54 -21.55
CA GLN A 411 1.59 26.46 -21.94
C GLN A 411 0.76 27.33 -21.01
N GLY A 412 -0.06 28.24 -21.56
CA GLY A 412 -0.85 29.11 -20.70
C GLY A 412 -1.76 30.12 -21.43
N ASP A 413 -2.30 31.05 -20.64
CA ASP A 413 -3.06 32.21 -21.09
C ASP A 413 -2.20 33.46 -20.93
N VAL A 414 -1.89 34.09 -22.05
CA VAL A 414 -1.04 35.32 -22.10
C VAL A 414 -1.53 36.41 -21.16
N THR A 415 -2.86 36.62 -21.08
CA THR A 415 -3.44 37.69 -20.26
C THR A 415 -3.26 37.40 -18.78
N GLN A 416 -3.51 36.16 -18.37
CA GLN A 416 -3.35 35.75 -16.98
C GLN A 416 -1.91 35.76 -16.53
N LEU A 417 -0.99 35.25 -17.38
CA LEU A 417 0.42 35.26 -17.07
C LEU A 417 0.99 36.70 -17.03
N THR A 418 0.49 37.61 -17.89
CA THR A 418 0.84 39.04 -17.80
C THR A 418 0.37 39.63 -16.47
N GLN A 419 -0.85 39.31 -16.01
CA GLN A 419 -1.38 39.76 -14.73
C GLN A 419 -0.60 39.19 -13.55
N LEU A 420 -0.11 37.94 -13.65
CA LEU A 420 0.72 37.30 -12.64
C LEU A 420 2.02 38.10 -12.41
N PHE A 421 2.78 38.35 -13.48
CA PHE A 421 4.02 39.14 -13.39
C PHE A 421 3.73 40.57 -12.95
N GLN A 422 2.67 41.19 -13.46
CA GLN A 422 2.29 42.55 -13.08
C GLN A 422 1.96 42.64 -11.59
N ASN A 423 1.28 41.68 -11.01
CA ASN A 423 0.96 41.67 -9.58
C ASN A 423 2.21 41.49 -8.71
N PHE A 424 3.11 40.59 -9.06
CA PHE A 424 4.36 40.42 -8.30
C PHE A 424 5.27 41.63 -8.38
N ILE A 425 5.52 42.15 -9.59
CA ILE A 425 6.39 43.31 -9.80
C ILE A 425 5.77 44.56 -9.16
N GLY A 426 4.44 44.73 -9.32
CA GLY A 426 3.72 45.85 -8.71
C GLY A 426 3.77 45.79 -7.16
N ASN A 427 3.68 44.62 -6.58
CA ASN A 427 3.84 44.47 -5.13
C ASN A 427 5.27 44.78 -4.69
N ALA A 428 6.28 44.32 -5.40
CA ALA A 428 7.69 44.59 -5.09
C ALA A 428 8.02 46.08 -5.14
N VAL A 429 7.49 46.83 -6.15
CA VAL A 429 7.62 48.26 -6.24
C VAL A 429 6.89 48.99 -5.12
N LYS A 430 5.73 48.51 -4.74
CA LYS A 430 4.85 49.10 -3.72
C LYS A 430 5.38 48.92 -2.31
N PHE A 431 5.77 47.67 -1.94
CA PHE A 431 6.21 47.31 -0.58
C PHE A 431 7.72 47.49 -0.39
N ARG A 432 8.30 48.51 -1.04
CA ARG A 432 9.70 48.86 -0.90
C ARG A 432 10.05 49.37 0.49
N GLY A 433 11.30 49.19 0.90
CA GLY A 433 11.89 49.85 2.05
C GLY A 433 12.44 51.24 1.71
N GLU A 434 13.47 51.68 2.43
CA GLU A 434 14.12 52.97 2.20
C GLU A 434 14.98 53.00 0.93
N LEU A 435 15.45 51.83 0.47
CA LEU A 435 16.27 51.69 -0.74
C LEU A 435 15.40 51.60 -1.98
N PRO A 436 15.92 52.00 -3.17
CA PRO A 436 15.24 51.78 -4.44
C PRO A 436 14.92 50.29 -4.62
N PRO A 437 13.74 49.96 -5.16
CA PRO A 437 13.35 48.55 -5.36
C PRO A 437 14.30 47.83 -6.31
N GLU A 438 14.86 46.72 -5.91
CA GLU A 438 15.58 45.78 -6.77
C GLU A 438 14.80 44.47 -6.87
N ILE A 439 14.37 44.11 -8.07
CA ILE A 439 13.54 42.96 -8.34
C ILE A 439 14.32 41.98 -9.20
N ARG A 440 14.54 40.77 -8.72
CA ARG A 440 15.26 39.70 -9.43
C ARG A 440 14.31 38.59 -9.80
N ILE A 441 14.24 38.24 -11.09
CA ILE A 441 13.45 37.17 -11.63
C ILE A 441 14.39 36.07 -12.10
N LYS A 442 14.41 34.94 -11.40
CA LYS A 442 15.21 33.77 -11.75
C LYS A 442 14.31 32.68 -12.27
N VAL A 443 14.84 31.89 -13.20
CA VAL A 443 14.18 30.69 -13.70
C VAL A 443 15.12 29.51 -13.59
N SER A 444 14.57 28.36 -13.23
CA SER A 444 15.31 27.09 -13.15
C SER A 444 14.47 25.96 -13.69
N ASP A 445 15.15 24.95 -14.19
CA ASP A 445 14.54 23.71 -14.63
C ASP A 445 14.11 22.85 -13.42
N ALA A 446 12.86 22.38 -13.42
CA ALA A 446 12.30 21.53 -12.38
C ALA A 446 11.50 20.39 -13.02
N ASP A 447 12.16 19.53 -13.79
CA ASP A 447 11.60 18.36 -14.48
C ASP A 447 10.48 18.76 -15.46
N LYS A 448 9.22 18.48 -15.13
CA LYS A 448 8.05 18.83 -15.96
C LYS A 448 7.65 20.30 -15.88
N TYR A 449 8.24 21.06 -14.98
CA TYR A 449 7.91 22.45 -14.70
C TYR A 449 9.10 23.35 -14.89
N TRP A 450 8.82 24.62 -15.18
CA TRP A 450 9.73 25.73 -14.94
C TRP A 450 9.46 26.27 -13.54
N ARG A 451 10.50 26.46 -12.75
CA ARG A 451 10.43 27.09 -11.43
C ARG A 451 10.91 28.53 -11.54
N PHE A 452 10.06 29.46 -11.14
CA PHE A 452 10.32 30.90 -11.11
C PHE A 452 10.50 31.34 -9.66
N GLU A 453 11.43 32.29 -9.47
CA GLU A 453 11.65 32.96 -8.20
C GLU A 453 11.68 34.47 -8.48
N ILE A 454 10.71 35.21 -7.93
CA ILE A 454 10.64 36.66 -8.00
C ILE A 454 10.99 37.21 -6.62
N GLN A 455 12.18 37.77 -6.49
CA GLN A 455 12.73 38.26 -5.24
C GLN A 455 12.81 39.81 -5.27
N ASP A 456 12.38 40.44 -4.19
CA ASP A 456 12.50 41.88 -3.93
C ASP A 456 13.37 42.15 -2.69
N ASN A 457 13.79 43.42 -2.53
CA ASN A 457 14.52 43.96 -1.37
C ASN A 457 13.62 44.82 -0.47
N GLY A 458 12.30 44.55 -0.45
CA GLY A 458 11.32 45.34 0.31
C GLY A 458 11.27 45.06 1.80
N ILE A 459 10.15 45.42 2.43
CA ILE A 459 9.92 45.33 3.88
C ILE A 459 9.81 43.88 4.41
N GLY A 460 9.67 42.87 3.53
CA GLY A 460 9.53 41.47 3.91
C GLY A 460 8.18 41.13 4.55
N ILE A 461 8.00 39.88 4.85
CA ILE A 461 6.77 39.28 5.39
C ILE A 461 7.14 38.38 6.56
N ALA A 462 6.49 38.51 7.72
CA ALA A 462 6.70 37.62 8.83
C ALA A 462 6.10 36.21 8.54
N PRO A 463 6.76 35.12 8.97
CA PRO A 463 6.32 33.74 8.64
C PRO A 463 4.88 33.41 9.02
N GLU A 464 4.37 33.99 10.08
CA GLU A 464 2.99 33.80 10.57
C GLU A 464 1.91 34.25 9.57
N PHE A 465 2.29 35.02 8.54
CA PHE A 465 1.39 35.53 7.53
C PHE A 465 1.46 34.80 6.19
N PHE A 466 2.35 33.83 5.99
CA PHE A 466 2.56 33.17 4.71
C PHE A 466 1.29 32.54 4.14
N ASP A 467 0.48 31.88 4.97
CA ASP A 467 -0.80 31.31 4.54
C ASP A 467 -1.87 32.38 4.28
N ARG A 468 -1.79 33.49 5.02
CA ARG A 468 -2.82 34.54 5.00
C ARG A 468 -2.71 35.48 3.81
N ILE A 469 -1.51 35.72 3.28
CA ILE A 469 -1.29 36.66 2.16
C ILE A 469 -1.99 36.24 0.86
N PHE A 470 -2.33 34.95 0.72
CA PHE A 470 -3.04 34.41 -0.44
C PHE A 470 -4.58 34.36 -0.23
N VAL A 471 -5.08 34.73 0.93
CA VAL A 471 -6.52 34.79 1.22
C VAL A 471 -7.08 36.12 0.67
N ILE A 472 -8.25 36.05 0.02
CA ILE A 472 -8.93 37.21 -0.56
C ILE A 472 -9.24 38.25 0.53
N PHE A 473 -9.04 39.54 0.23
CA PHE A 473 -9.23 40.68 1.11
C PHE A 473 -8.32 40.74 2.35
N GLN A 474 -7.34 39.87 2.46
CA GLN A 474 -6.36 39.94 3.54
C GLN A 474 -5.27 40.96 3.23
N ARG A 475 -4.98 41.80 4.23
CA ARG A 475 -3.94 42.83 4.19
C ARG A 475 -3.14 42.78 5.48
N LEU A 476 -1.83 42.98 5.37
CA LEU A 476 -0.91 42.97 6.53
C LEU A 476 -0.63 44.38 7.08
N HIS A 477 -0.74 45.42 6.22
CA HIS A 477 -0.48 46.81 6.54
C HIS A 477 -1.74 47.66 6.43
N THR A 478 -1.75 48.81 7.12
CA THR A 478 -2.83 49.76 7.07
C THR A 478 -2.97 50.35 5.68
N LYS A 479 -4.08 51.01 5.41
CA LYS A 479 -4.33 51.63 4.10
C LYS A 479 -3.48 52.86 3.88
N GLU A 480 -3.16 53.56 4.95
CA GLU A 480 -2.37 54.79 4.95
C GLU A 480 -0.90 54.52 4.57
N ASP A 481 -0.39 53.33 4.97
CA ASP A 481 1.00 52.95 4.66
C ASP A 481 1.14 52.41 3.22
N TYR A 482 0.24 51.52 2.80
CA TYR A 482 0.34 50.90 1.47
C TYR A 482 -1.04 50.73 0.82
N PRO A 483 -1.34 51.42 -0.31
CA PRO A 483 -2.65 51.31 -0.99
C PRO A 483 -2.83 49.92 -1.63
N GLY A 484 -4.08 49.37 -1.68
CA GLY A 484 -4.38 48.15 -2.41
C GLY A 484 -5.61 47.42 -1.87
N THR A 485 -6.10 46.41 -2.62
CA THR A 485 -7.35 45.66 -2.40
C THR A 485 -7.19 44.40 -1.55
N GLY A 486 -6.00 43.85 -1.46
CA GLY A 486 -5.74 42.56 -0.83
C GLY A 486 -6.17 41.32 -1.68
N ILE A 487 -6.41 41.54 -3.01
CA ILE A 487 -6.82 40.44 -3.92
C ILE A 487 -5.66 40.01 -4.83
N GLY A 488 -4.64 40.87 -5.05
CA GLY A 488 -3.59 40.60 -6.04
C GLY A 488 -2.86 39.26 -5.86
N LEU A 489 -2.45 38.90 -4.63
CA LEU A 489 -1.74 37.65 -4.38
C LEU A 489 -2.67 36.42 -4.47
N SER A 490 -3.95 36.55 -4.11
CA SER A 490 -4.93 35.46 -4.31
C SER A 490 -5.20 35.22 -5.81
N ILE A 491 -5.17 36.28 -6.63
CA ILE A 491 -5.19 36.16 -8.09
C ILE A 491 -3.94 35.42 -8.59
N CYS A 492 -2.74 35.74 -8.09
CA CYS A 492 -1.51 35.03 -8.45
C CYS A 492 -1.63 33.54 -8.15
N LYS A 493 -2.08 33.18 -6.95
CA LYS A 493 -2.28 31.78 -6.56
C LYS A 493 -3.24 31.07 -7.50
N LYS A 494 -4.41 31.66 -7.77
CA LYS A 494 -5.43 31.07 -8.66
C LYS A 494 -4.93 30.92 -10.10
N ILE A 495 -4.12 31.85 -10.60
CA ILE A 495 -3.50 31.76 -11.94
C ILE A 495 -2.50 30.59 -11.96
N VAL A 496 -1.62 30.49 -10.99
CA VAL A 496 -0.60 29.41 -10.91
C VAL A 496 -1.28 28.05 -10.80
N GLU A 497 -2.25 27.89 -9.91
CA GLU A 497 -3.02 26.66 -9.75
C GLU A 497 -3.77 26.24 -11.03
N ARG A 498 -4.37 27.21 -11.75
CA ARG A 498 -5.02 26.94 -13.03
C ARG A 498 -4.04 26.45 -14.10
N HIS A 499 -2.80 26.92 -14.07
CA HIS A 499 -1.72 26.49 -14.96
C HIS A 499 -1.02 25.21 -14.47
N GLY A 500 -1.60 24.49 -13.47
CA GLY A 500 -1.10 23.23 -12.95
C GLY A 500 0.13 23.34 -12.08
N GLY A 501 0.46 24.57 -11.63
CA GLY A 501 1.61 24.86 -10.80
C GLY A 501 1.29 25.00 -9.32
N GLN A 502 2.33 25.30 -8.55
CA GLN A 502 2.26 25.59 -7.11
C GLN A 502 2.95 26.91 -6.83
N ILE A 503 2.56 27.59 -5.75
CA ILE A 503 3.14 28.86 -5.30
C ILE A 503 3.52 28.77 -3.83
N GLU A 504 4.69 29.31 -3.50
CA GLU A 504 5.20 29.45 -2.14
C GLU A 504 5.86 30.82 -1.95
N VAL A 505 6.06 31.23 -0.70
CA VAL A 505 6.77 32.46 -0.33
C VAL A 505 7.89 32.14 0.64
N LYS A 506 9.02 32.82 0.48
CA LYS A 506 10.13 32.84 1.44
C LYS A 506 10.46 34.29 1.73
N SER A 507 10.45 34.68 3.00
CA SER A 507 10.66 36.05 3.40
C SER A 507 11.05 36.13 4.87
N GLU A 508 11.82 37.18 5.17
CA GLU A 508 12.07 37.60 6.54
C GLU A 508 11.81 39.13 6.65
N PRO A 509 11.31 39.63 7.78
CA PRO A 509 11.09 41.05 8.00
C PRO A 509 12.36 41.86 7.69
N ALA A 510 12.19 42.95 6.96
CA ALA A 510 13.26 43.88 6.49
C ALA A 510 14.32 43.28 5.55
N GLN A 511 14.12 42.06 5.01
CA GLN A 511 15.05 41.43 4.06
C GLN A 511 14.41 41.18 2.69
N GLY A 512 13.22 41.71 2.44
CA GLY A 512 12.45 41.49 1.23
C GLY A 512 11.70 40.17 1.19
N ALA A 513 11.06 39.87 0.07
CA ALA A 513 10.31 38.64 -0.15
C ALA A 513 10.72 37.97 -1.47
N ALA A 514 10.66 36.65 -1.48
CA ALA A 514 10.83 35.81 -2.65
C ALA A 514 9.57 34.99 -2.87
N PHE A 515 8.83 35.26 -3.93
CA PHE A 515 7.70 34.47 -4.39
C PHE A 515 8.19 33.45 -5.38
N ILE A 516 7.92 32.18 -5.09
CA ILE A 516 8.38 31.05 -5.87
C ILE A 516 7.16 30.32 -6.42
N PHE A 517 7.13 30.11 -7.74
CA PHE A 517 6.02 29.39 -8.37
C PHE A 517 6.49 28.51 -9.53
N THR A 518 5.65 27.55 -9.90
CA THR A 518 5.94 26.64 -11.01
C THR A 518 4.92 26.81 -12.14
N LEU A 519 5.37 26.64 -13.39
CA LEU A 519 4.52 26.58 -14.58
C LEU A 519 4.89 25.35 -15.41
N LEU A 520 3.89 24.70 -16.01
CA LEU A 520 4.11 23.50 -16.82
C LEU A 520 4.93 23.86 -18.07
N LYS A 521 5.95 23.07 -18.38
CA LYS A 521 6.71 23.22 -19.62
C LYS A 521 5.83 22.95 -20.83
N THR A 522 6.11 23.61 -21.94
CA THR A 522 5.55 23.20 -23.23
C THR A 522 6.08 21.81 -23.53
N PRO A 523 5.24 20.80 -23.87
CA PRO A 523 5.74 19.53 -24.34
C PRO A 523 6.68 19.78 -25.51
N THR A 524 7.93 19.35 -25.39
CA THR A 524 8.83 19.27 -26.54
C THR A 524 8.20 18.25 -27.48
N GLU A 525 7.83 18.62 -28.71
CA GLU A 525 7.55 17.65 -29.74
C GLU A 525 8.81 16.80 -29.87
N GLU A 526 8.77 15.58 -29.31
CA GLU A 526 9.75 14.57 -29.67
C GLU A 526 9.61 14.38 -31.18
N THR A 527 10.58 14.91 -31.91
CA THR A 527 10.77 14.64 -33.34
C THR A 527 10.93 13.13 -33.47
N ASN A 528 9.85 12.48 -33.94
CA ASN A 528 9.89 11.10 -34.42
C ASN A 528 10.78 11.01 -35.65
#